data_636d7cc14a4f397a7893415786fa8553
#
_entry.id   636d7cc14a4f397a7893415786fa8553
#
_cell.length_a   1.000
_cell.length_b   1.000
_cell.length_c   1.000
_cell.angle_alpha   90.00
_cell.angle_beta   90.00
_cell.angle_gamma   90.00
#
_symmetry.space_group_name_H-M   'P 1'
#
loop_
_entity.id
_entity.type
_entity.pdbx_description
1 polymer ?
#
loop_
_entity_poly.entity_id
_entity_poly.type
_entity_poly.pdbx_seq_one_letter_code
_entity_poly.pdbx_strand_id
1 'polypeptide(L)'
;MGGRKRTTRGRPPKAAPRPQRQVWRVTWQVHEATEVIAARTRRDSRFVLATNVLEAEHLPDADLLRAYKGQPAAELSFKWAKNPAAIAPIFLETPTRIAALGCVYLIALLVYTLVERQVRHSLAERRETLPDRPAPSQRPTARTVFQLMRNIAVVTLVWAEQLHRQVTTLSSVQGHVISLLGYASAIYAVPHQNSR
;
A
#
# COMPACT_ATOMS: atom_id res chain seq x y z
N MET A 1 40.43 37.13 19.58
CA MET A 1 39.68 38.33 19.10
C MET A 1 39.75 39.41 20.16
N GLY A 2 40.70 40.32 20.07
CA GLY A 2 40.96 41.36 21.05
C GLY A 2 40.15 42.62 20.70
N GLY A 3 39.05 42.88 21.42
CA GLY A 3 38.39 44.17 21.38
C GLY A 3 39.22 45.24 22.11
N ARG A 4 39.68 46.25 21.38
CA ARG A 4 40.36 47.42 21.96
C ARG A 4 39.40 48.14 22.90
N LYS A 5 39.64 48.07 24.22
CA LYS A 5 38.95 48.89 25.23
C LYS A 5 39.30 50.35 25.02
N ARG A 6 38.33 51.23 24.89
CA ARG A 6 38.51 52.68 24.87
C ARG A 6 39.02 53.15 26.25
N THR A 7 40.11 53.84 26.23
CA THR A 7 40.80 54.33 27.46
C THR A 7 40.37 55.77 27.86
N THR A 8 39.57 56.46 27.06
CA THR A 8 39.13 57.81 27.33
C THR A 8 37.59 57.94 27.48
N ARG A 9 37.18 58.56 28.60
CA ARG A 9 35.77 58.84 28.90
C ARG A 9 35.40 60.14 28.19
N GLY A 10 34.59 60.13 27.22
CA GLY A 10 34.09 61.30 26.50
C GLY A 10 33.58 61.01 25.07
N ARG A 11 32.84 61.98 24.48
CA ARG A 11 32.33 61.87 23.11
C ARG A 11 33.55 61.85 22.18
N PRO A 12 33.64 60.90 21.23
CA PRO A 12 34.76 60.86 20.28
C PRO A 12 34.73 62.10 19.39
N PRO A 13 35.89 62.63 18.98
CA PRO A 13 35.99 63.79 18.10
C PRO A 13 35.26 63.54 16.79
N LYS A 14 34.64 64.57 16.23
CA LYS A 14 33.78 64.52 15.04
C LYS A 14 34.48 63.95 13.78
N ALA A 15 35.83 63.98 13.79
CA ALA A 15 36.72 63.54 12.71
C ALA A 15 37.32 62.14 12.92
N ALA A 16 36.95 61.43 14.01
CA ALA A 16 37.52 60.07 14.23
C ALA A 16 36.98 59.10 13.16
N PRO A 17 37.83 58.40 12.42
CA PRO A 17 37.38 57.40 11.41
C PRO A 17 36.53 56.37 12.13
N ARG A 18 35.33 56.13 11.62
CA ARG A 18 34.46 55.07 12.15
C ARG A 18 35.18 53.75 11.97
N PRO A 19 35.16 52.88 12.99
CA PRO A 19 35.75 51.55 12.83
C PRO A 19 35.05 50.84 11.69
N GLN A 20 35.78 50.58 10.62
CA GLN A 20 35.29 49.79 9.52
C GLN A 20 35.12 48.35 10.00
N ARG A 21 33.88 47.87 9.99
CA ARG A 21 33.56 46.47 10.25
C ARG A 21 33.69 45.72 8.93
N GLN A 22 34.67 44.87 8.83
CA GLN A 22 34.82 43.99 7.70
C GLN A 22 33.70 42.93 7.78
N VAL A 23 32.80 42.91 6.79
CA VAL A 23 31.71 41.95 6.72
C VAL A 23 32.04 41.02 5.55
N TRP A 24 32.16 39.75 5.86
CA TRP A 24 32.33 38.72 4.86
C TRP A 24 30.94 38.22 4.44
N ARG A 25 30.64 38.23 3.16
CA ARG A 25 29.45 37.62 2.57
C ARG A 25 29.90 36.35 1.86
N VAL A 26 29.47 35.22 2.35
CA VAL A 26 29.66 33.95 1.67
C VAL A 26 28.57 33.83 0.60
N THR A 27 28.96 33.73 -0.66
CA THR A 27 28.10 33.39 -1.78
C THR A 27 28.44 31.99 -2.23
N TRP A 28 27.42 31.18 -2.48
CA TRP A 28 27.57 29.80 -2.94
C TRP A 28 26.58 29.55 -4.08
N GLN A 29 26.99 28.70 -5.00
CA GLN A 29 26.17 28.24 -6.09
C GLN A 29 26.10 26.72 -6.00
N VAL A 30 24.90 26.18 -6.18
CA VAL A 30 24.70 24.74 -6.24
C VAL A 30 24.56 24.35 -7.70
N HIS A 31 25.43 23.46 -8.13
CA HIS A 31 25.37 22.87 -9.47
C HIS A 31 25.13 21.39 -9.35
N GLU A 32 24.26 20.85 -10.21
CA GLU A 32 24.03 19.42 -10.29
C GLU A 32 25.25 18.75 -10.95
N ALA A 33 25.89 17.82 -10.24
CA ALA A 33 27.02 17.05 -10.73
C ALA A 33 26.51 15.85 -11.56
N THR A 34 25.99 16.12 -12.75
CA THR A 34 25.29 15.14 -13.61
C THR A 34 26.11 13.89 -13.89
N GLU A 35 27.43 14.03 -14.13
CA GLU A 35 28.30 12.86 -14.35
C GLU A 35 28.47 11.98 -13.10
N VAL A 36 28.61 12.61 -11.93
CA VAL A 36 28.72 11.89 -10.65
C VAL A 36 27.42 11.17 -10.33
N ILE A 37 26.30 11.85 -10.55
CA ILE A 37 24.96 11.27 -10.35
C ILE A 37 24.77 10.09 -11.31
N ALA A 38 25.11 10.24 -12.59
CA ALA A 38 24.99 9.17 -13.58
C ALA A 38 25.88 7.97 -13.26
N ALA A 39 27.12 8.22 -12.82
CA ALA A 39 28.04 7.15 -12.40
C ALA A 39 27.52 6.40 -11.16
N ARG A 40 26.99 7.14 -10.20
CA ARG A 40 26.39 6.55 -8.98
C ARG A 40 25.14 5.76 -9.31
N THR A 41 24.23 6.30 -10.11
CA THR A 41 23.02 5.61 -10.57
C THR A 41 23.38 4.30 -11.29
N ARG A 42 24.36 4.32 -12.19
CA ARG A 42 24.81 3.08 -12.87
C ARG A 42 25.35 2.04 -11.90
N ARG A 43 26.10 2.46 -10.88
CA ARG A 43 26.63 1.54 -9.88
C ARG A 43 25.52 0.98 -8.97
N ASP A 44 24.68 1.86 -8.46
CA ASP A 44 23.66 1.52 -7.45
C ASP A 44 22.45 0.79 -8.07
N SER A 45 22.29 0.83 -9.42
CA SER A 45 21.27 0.07 -10.17
C SER A 45 21.69 -1.36 -10.52
N ARG A 46 22.89 -1.78 -10.16
CA ARG A 46 23.39 -3.14 -10.44
C ARG A 46 23.33 -3.98 -9.19
N PHE A 47 22.88 -5.20 -9.35
CA PHE A 47 22.93 -6.23 -8.32
C PHE A 47 23.19 -7.59 -8.98
N VAL A 48 23.66 -8.54 -8.20
CA VAL A 48 23.98 -9.89 -8.67
C VAL A 48 22.84 -10.81 -8.26
N LEU A 49 22.31 -11.59 -9.20
CA LEU A 49 21.42 -12.70 -8.94
C LEU A 49 22.19 -13.99 -9.09
N ALA A 50 21.97 -14.92 -8.18
CA ALA A 50 22.50 -16.27 -8.26
C ALA A 50 21.33 -17.25 -8.41
N THR A 51 21.54 -18.28 -9.24
CA THR A 51 20.58 -19.36 -9.45
C THR A 51 21.30 -20.70 -9.45
N ASN A 52 20.60 -21.75 -9.06
CA ASN A 52 21.03 -23.13 -9.19
C ASN A 52 20.57 -23.78 -10.51
N VAL A 53 19.78 -23.07 -11.33
CA VAL A 53 19.43 -23.49 -12.68
C VAL A 53 20.52 -22.98 -13.62
N LEU A 54 21.35 -23.92 -14.11
CA LEU A 54 22.55 -23.60 -14.89
C LEU A 54 22.26 -23.53 -16.39
N GLU A 55 21.21 -24.21 -16.85
CA GLU A 55 20.82 -24.21 -18.26
C GLU A 55 20.01 -22.94 -18.58
N ALA A 56 20.59 -22.05 -19.38
CA ALA A 56 19.96 -20.81 -19.81
C ALA A 56 18.68 -21.06 -20.65
N GLU A 57 18.54 -22.22 -21.26
CA GLU A 57 17.32 -22.62 -22.00
C GLU A 57 16.13 -22.84 -21.06
N HIS A 58 16.37 -23.34 -19.85
CA HIS A 58 15.32 -23.54 -18.86
C HIS A 58 14.96 -22.28 -18.11
N LEU A 59 15.90 -21.38 -17.91
CA LEU A 59 15.67 -20.11 -17.19
C LEU A 59 16.51 -18.98 -17.81
N PRO A 60 16.01 -18.31 -18.86
CA PRO A 60 16.66 -17.15 -19.43
C PRO A 60 16.83 -16.02 -18.40
N ASP A 61 17.88 -15.20 -18.55
CA ASP A 61 18.21 -14.10 -17.64
C ASP A 61 17.03 -13.14 -17.39
N ALA A 62 16.24 -12.87 -18.43
CA ALA A 62 15.05 -12.03 -18.32
C ALA A 62 13.97 -12.65 -17.41
N ASP A 63 13.80 -13.96 -17.45
CA ASP A 63 12.82 -14.68 -16.64
C ASP A 63 13.33 -14.85 -15.21
N LEU A 64 14.63 -15.06 -15.03
CA LEU A 64 15.27 -15.01 -13.72
C LEU A 64 15.02 -13.67 -13.02
N LEU A 65 15.25 -12.57 -13.73
CA LEU A 65 14.98 -11.22 -13.22
C LEU A 65 13.48 -11.01 -12.92
N ARG A 66 12.62 -11.51 -13.78
CA ARG A 66 11.15 -11.43 -13.61
C ARG A 66 10.69 -12.23 -12.38
N ALA A 67 11.20 -13.43 -12.18
CA ALA A 67 10.92 -14.26 -11.03
C ALA A 67 11.39 -13.58 -9.73
N TYR A 68 12.60 -13.04 -9.72
CA TYR A 68 13.12 -12.29 -8.58
C TYR A 68 12.25 -11.05 -8.25
N LYS A 69 11.90 -10.26 -9.27
CA LYS A 69 11.00 -9.10 -9.09
C LYS A 69 9.57 -9.48 -8.69
N GLY A 70 9.15 -10.72 -8.89
CA GLY A 70 7.87 -11.26 -8.43
C GLY A 70 7.84 -11.56 -6.92
N GLN A 71 9.00 -11.78 -6.29
CA GLN A 71 9.10 -12.10 -4.86
C GLN A 71 8.41 -11.09 -3.93
N PRO A 72 8.53 -9.76 -4.12
CA PRO A 72 7.86 -8.78 -3.28
C PRO A 72 6.34 -8.93 -3.24
N ALA A 73 5.72 -9.47 -4.28
CA ALA A 73 4.27 -9.72 -4.29
C ALA A 73 3.87 -10.82 -3.29
N ALA A 74 4.67 -11.89 -3.19
CA ALA A 74 4.49 -12.94 -2.18
C ALA A 74 4.74 -12.42 -0.77
N GLU A 75 5.82 -11.64 -0.58
CA GLU A 75 6.14 -11.02 0.71
C GLU A 75 5.05 -10.06 1.18
N LEU A 76 4.46 -9.28 0.27
CA LEU A 76 3.36 -8.38 0.59
C LEU A 76 2.12 -9.15 1.07
N SER A 77 1.83 -10.29 0.45
CA SER A 77 0.75 -11.18 0.86
C SER A 77 0.96 -11.73 2.27
N PHE A 78 2.18 -12.20 2.57
CA PHE A 78 2.53 -12.64 3.93
C PHE A 78 2.54 -11.50 4.95
N LYS A 79 2.97 -10.31 4.56
CA LYS A 79 2.90 -9.12 5.41
C LYS A 79 1.46 -8.77 5.79
N TRP A 80 0.53 -8.94 4.86
CA TRP A 80 -0.89 -8.78 5.15
C TRP A 80 -1.39 -9.82 6.15
N ALA A 81 -1.04 -11.08 5.96
CA ALA A 81 -1.41 -12.19 6.87
C ALA A 81 -0.83 -11.99 8.29
N LYS A 82 0.33 -11.35 8.40
CA LYS A 82 0.98 -11.03 9.70
C LYS A 82 0.48 -9.74 10.34
N ASN A 83 -0.47 -9.03 9.73
CA ASN A 83 -0.98 -7.79 10.29
C ASN A 83 -1.77 -8.07 11.60
N PRO A 84 -1.39 -7.47 12.74
CA PRO A 84 -2.08 -7.67 14.02
C PRO A 84 -3.58 -7.33 13.97
N ALA A 85 -3.99 -6.43 13.07
CA ALA A 85 -5.39 -6.10 12.86
C ALA A 85 -6.19 -7.23 12.17
N ALA A 86 -5.51 -8.13 11.46
CA ALA A 86 -6.11 -9.31 10.84
C ALA A 86 -6.03 -10.52 11.77
N ILE A 87 -5.00 -10.55 12.62
CA ILE A 87 -4.77 -11.59 13.61
C ILE A 87 -4.96 -10.95 15.00
N ALA A 88 -6.17 -10.92 15.50
CA ALA A 88 -6.38 -10.65 16.92
C ALA A 88 -5.53 -11.64 17.74
N PRO A 89 -5.05 -11.27 18.94
CA PRO A 89 -4.23 -12.18 19.74
C PRO A 89 -5.02 -13.46 19.99
N ILE A 90 -4.67 -14.51 19.24
CA ILE A 90 -5.31 -15.81 19.31
C ILE A 90 -4.38 -16.65 20.15
N PHE A 91 -4.81 -16.95 21.37
CA PHE A 91 -4.12 -17.84 22.27
C PHE A 91 -4.56 -19.29 21.97
N LEU A 92 -3.72 -20.03 21.27
CA LEU A 92 -3.93 -21.44 20.99
C LEU A 92 -2.83 -22.26 21.68
N GLU A 93 -3.24 -23.18 22.53
CA GLU A 93 -2.31 -24.01 23.30
C GLU A 93 -1.87 -25.29 22.57
N THR A 94 -2.69 -25.79 21.64
CA THR A 94 -2.41 -27.07 20.99
C THR A 94 -1.85 -26.91 19.59
N PRO A 95 -0.79 -27.64 19.22
CA PRO A 95 -0.18 -27.56 17.87
C PRO A 95 -1.17 -27.84 16.74
N THR A 96 -2.12 -28.76 16.94
CA THR A 96 -3.15 -29.09 15.96
C THR A 96 -4.07 -27.91 15.66
N ARG A 97 -4.47 -27.14 16.68
CA ARG A 97 -5.29 -25.95 16.50
C ARG A 97 -4.50 -24.82 15.80
N ILE A 98 -3.21 -24.70 16.11
CA ILE A 98 -2.31 -23.76 15.43
C ILE A 98 -2.21 -24.10 13.95
N ALA A 99 -2.02 -25.38 13.60
CA ALA A 99 -1.96 -25.84 12.21
C ALA A 99 -3.29 -25.60 11.48
N ALA A 100 -4.42 -25.93 12.12
CA ALA A 100 -5.75 -25.68 11.56
C ALA A 100 -5.99 -24.18 11.27
N LEU A 101 -5.62 -23.31 12.21
CA LEU A 101 -5.69 -21.87 12.01
C LEU A 101 -4.79 -21.42 10.86
N GLY A 102 -3.56 -21.96 10.75
CA GLY A 102 -2.65 -21.71 9.63
C GLY A 102 -3.31 -22.05 8.29
N CYS A 103 -3.98 -23.20 8.18
CA CYS A 103 -4.73 -23.56 6.97
C CYS A 103 -5.84 -22.56 6.65
N VAL A 104 -6.61 -22.12 7.64
CA VAL A 104 -7.66 -21.12 7.44
C VAL A 104 -7.07 -19.80 6.92
N TYR A 105 -5.92 -19.37 7.46
CA TYR A 105 -5.24 -18.17 6.97
C TYR A 105 -4.74 -18.33 5.52
N LEU A 106 -4.21 -19.49 5.17
CA LEU A 106 -3.77 -19.74 3.78
C LEU A 106 -4.95 -19.69 2.81
N ILE A 107 -6.09 -20.28 3.17
CA ILE A 107 -7.31 -20.22 2.38
C ILE A 107 -7.81 -18.76 2.26
N ALA A 108 -7.84 -18.02 3.36
CA ALA A 108 -8.23 -16.62 3.35
C ALA A 108 -7.32 -15.77 2.46
N LEU A 109 -6.00 -16.02 2.52
CA LEU A 109 -5.03 -15.33 1.66
C LEU A 109 -5.23 -15.68 0.19
N LEU A 110 -5.53 -16.94 -0.13
CA LEU A 110 -5.84 -17.37 -1.48
C LEU A 110 -7.08 -16.63 -2.02
N VAL A 111 -8.17 -16.62 -1.26
CA VAL A 111 -9.41 -15.91 -1.61
C VAL A 111 -9.14 -14.41 -1.82
N TYR A 112 -8.37 -13.80 -0.91
CA TYR A 112 -7.95 -12.41 -0.99
C TYR A 112 -7.22 -12.11 -2.31
N THR A 113 -6.28 -12.96 -2.68
CA THR A 113 -5.49 -12.83 -3.92
C THR A 113 -6.35 -13.05 -5.17
N LEU A 114 -7.26 -14.01 -5.14
CA LEU A 114 -8.18 -14.29 -6.23
C LEU A 114 -9.14 -13.13 -6.48
N VAL A 115 -9.71 -12.55 -5.43
CA VAL A 115 -10.57 -11.35 -5.52
C VAL A 115 -9.81 -10.19 -6.14
N GLU A 116 -8.60 -9.92 -5.68
CA GLU A 116 -7.75 -8.85 -6.22
C GLU A 116 -7.45 -9.07 -7.71
N ARG A 117 -7.05 -10.29 -8.07
CA ARG A 117 -6.74 -10.66 -9.44
C ARG A 117 -7.96 -10.49 -10.35
N GLN A 118 -9.13 -11.01 -9.94
CA GLN A 118 -10.35 -10.95 -10.73
C GLN A 118 -10.80 -9.51 -10.97
N VAL A 119 -10.82 -8.69 -9.91
CA VAL A 119 -11.21 -7.27 -10.04
C VAL A 119 -10.27 -6.52 -10.97
N ARG A 120 -8.95 -6.70 -10.81
CA ARG A 120 -7.96 -6.05 -11.69
C ARG A 120 -8.08 -6.50 -13.15
N HIS A 121 -8.35 -7.77 -13.37
CA HIS A 121 -8.56 -8.30 -14.73
C HIS A 121 -9.78 -7.65 -15.38
N SER A 122 -10.92 -7.67 -14.70
CA SER A 122 -12.16 -7.09 -15.20
C SER A 122 -12.07 -5.57 -15.44
N LEU A 123 -11.37 -4.84 -14.54
CA LEU A 123 -11.11 -3.41 -14.73
C LEU A 123 -10.23 -3.13 -15.94
N ALA A 124 -9.21 -3.95 -16.17
CA ALA A 124 -8.33 -3.81 -17.34
C ALA A 124 -9.09 -4.08 -18.65
N GLU A 125 -9.89 -5.14 -18.71
CA GLU A 125 -10.73 -5.47 -19.88
C GLU A 125 -11.75 -4.39 -20.20
N ARG A 126 -12.42 -3.86 -19.18
CA ARG A 126 -13.45 -2.83 -19.34
C ARG A 126 -12.90 -1.42 -19.46
N ARG A 127 -11.59 -1.22 -19.22
CA ARG A 127 -10.91 0.09 -19.12
C ARG A 127 -11.55 1.02 -18.09
N GLU A 128 -11.97 0.45 -16.98
CA GLU A 128 -12.65 1.13 -15.87
C GLU A 128 -11.74 1.30 -14.67
N THR A 129 -12.18 2.10 -13.70
CA THR A 129 -11.46 2.34 -12.44
C THR A 129 -12.40 2.18 -11.26
N LEU A 130 -11.87 1.80 -10.11
CA LEU A 130 -12.58 1.85 -8.84
C LEU A 130 -12.10 3.05 -8.01
N PRO A 131 -12.98 3.61 -7.15
CA PRO A 131 -12.60 4.60 -6.17
C PRO A 131 -11.48 4.07 -5.29
N ASP A 132 -10.37 4.81 -5.22
CA ASP A 132 -9.23 4.52 -4.36
C ASP A 132 -8.61 5.84 -3.89
N ARG A 133 -7.69 5.82 -2.94
CA ARG A 133 -6.99 7.00 -2.45
C ARG A 133 -5.50 6.89 -2.78
N PRO A 134 -4.90 7.97 -3.30
CA PRO A 134 -5.40 9.34 -3.47
C PRO A 134 -6.25 9.57 -4.72
N ALA A 135 -6.30 8.63 -5.67
CA ALA A 135 -7.02 8.75 -6.95
C ALA A 135 -7.65 7.41 -7.36
N PRO A 136 -8.68 7.41 -8.22
CA PRO A 136 -9.24 6.18 -8.78
C PRO A 136 -8.18 5.31 -9.43
N SER A 137 -8.27 3.99 -9.27
CA SER A 137 -7.25 3.04 -9.69
C SER A 137 -7.84 1.90 -10.54
N GLN A 138 -7.08 1.52 -11.58
CA GLN A 138 -7.32 0.28 -12.33
C GLN A 138 -6.72 -0.94 -11.62
N ARG A 139 -5.87 -0.71 -10.61
CA ARG A 139 -5.18 -1.77 -9.88
C ARG A 139 -5.43 -1.67 -8.37
N PRO A 140 -6.70 -1.67 -7.91
CA PRO A 140 -7.00 -1.60 -6.49
C PRO A 140 -6.43 -2.81 -5.77
N THR A 141 -6.13 -2.64 -4.48
CA THR A 141 -5.81 -3.77 -3.61
C THR A 141 -7.08 -4.48 -3.16
N ALA A 142 -7.00 -5.75 -2.81
CA ALA A 142 -8.14 -6.45 -2.22
C ALA A 142 -8.64 -5.75 -0.96
N ARG A 143 -7.77 -5.11 -0.18
CA ARG A 143 -8.16 -4.28 0.95
C ARG A 143 -9.11 -3.15 0.54
N THR A 144 -8.80 -2.43 -0.53
CA THR A 144 -9.67 -1.38 -1.08
C THR A 144 -11.03 -1.98 -1.50
N VAL A 145 -11.02 -3.12 -2.19
CA VAL A 145 -12.24 -3.81 -2.60
C VAL A 145 -13.11 -4.17 -1.38
N PHE A 146 -12.54 -4.77 -0.35
CA PHE A 146 -13.27 -5.10 0.88
C PHE A 146 -13.75 -3.86 1.64
N GLN A 147 -13.00 -2.75 1.60
CA GLN A 147 -13.44 -1.49 2.20
C GLN A 147 -14.66 -0.90 1.48
N LEU A 148 -14.72 -0.99 0.14
CA LEU A 148 -15.86 -0.56 -0.65
C LEU A 148 -17.11 -1.42 -0.38
N MET A 149 -16.93 -2.69 -0.04
CA MET A 149 -18.00 -3.64 0.29
C MET A 149 -18.46 -3.57 1.76
N ARG A 150 -17.95 -2.65 2.53
CA ARG A 150 -18.41 -2.45 3.92
C ARG A 150 -19.85 -1.95 3.98
N ASN A 151 -20.46 -2.15 5.16
CA ASN A 151 -21.81 -1.68 5.49
C ASN A 151 -22.95 -2.38 4.71
N ILE A 152 -22.67 -3.56 4.14
CA ILE A 152 -23.73 -4.44 3.66
C ILE A 152 -24.19 -5.24 4.87
N ALA A 153 -25.44 -5.07 5.27
CA ALA A 153 -26.03 -5.73 6.42
C ALA A 153 -27.30 -6.48 6.03
N VAL A 154 -27.56 -7.57 6.71
CA VAL A 154 -28.83 -8.29 6.63
C VAL A 154 -29.69 -7.79 7.80
N VAL A 155 -30.78 -7.12 7.45
CA VAL A 155 -31.77 -6.68 8.43
C VAL A 155 -32.80 -7.80 8.58
N THR A 156 -32.99 -8.29 9.80
CA THR A 156 -34.02 -9.29 10.11
C THR A 156 -35.12 -8.59 10.89
N LEU A 157 -36.31 -8.54 10.30
CA LEU A 157 -37.51 -8.00 10.94
C LEU A 157 -38.38 -9.17 11.37
N VAL A 158 -38.86 -9.11 12.60
CA VAL A 158 -39.84 -10.04 13.13
C VAL A 158 -41.18 -9.32 13.20
N TRP A 159 -42.12 -9.74 12.38
CA TRP A 159 -43.49 -9.19 12.36
C TRP A 159 -44.49 -10.31 12.34
N ALA A 160 -45.44 -10.28 13.26
CA ALA A 160 -46.50 -11.30 13.41
C ALA A 160 -45.95 -12.74 13.35
N GLU A 161 -44.88 -13.03 14.13
CA GLU A 161 -44.18 -14.32 14.21
C GLU A 161 -43.48 -14.75 12.89
N GLN A 162 -43.51 -13.91 11.87
CA GLN A 162 -42.79 -14.16 10.62
C GLN A 162 -41.45 -13.42 10.59
N LEU A 163 -40.42 -14.13 10.08
CA LEU A 163 -39.08 -13.60 9.89
C LEU A 163 -38.93 -13.03 8.48
N HIS A 164 -38.81 -11.71 8.40
CA HIS A 164 -38.47 -11.02 7.13
C HIS A 164 -37.00 -10.66 7.14
N ARG A 165 -36.25 -11.18 6.18
CA ARG A 165 -34.84 -10.83 6.00
C ARG A 165 -34.68 -9.98 4.75
N GLN A 166 -34.01 -8.85 4.89
CA GLN A 166 -33.72 -7.94 3.79
C GLN A 166 -32.28 -7.52 3.86
N VAL A 167 -31.59 -7.50 2.72
CA VAL A 167 -30.26 -6.93 2.60
C VAL A 167 -30.38 -5.44 2.39
N THR A 168 -29.51 -4.66 3.01
CA THR A 168 -29.43 -3.21 2.77
C THR A 168 -29.21 -2.92 1.30
N THR A 169 -29.81 -1.83 0.82
CA THR A 169 -29.64 -1.41 -0.57
C THR A 169 -28.18 -1.23 -0.91
N LEU A 170 -27.71 -1.90 -1.95
CA LEU A 170 -26.36 -1.79 -2.44
C LEU A 170 -26.14 -0.43 -3.10
N SER A 171 -25.03 0.22 -2.78
CA SER A 171 -24.61 1.42 -3.51
C SER A 171 -24.20 1.06 -4.95
N SER A 172 -24.15 2.06 -5.84
CA SER A 172 -23.68 1.87 -7.22
C SER A 172 -22.27 1.27 -7.28
N VAL A 173 -21.39 1.70 -6.39
CA VAL A 173 -20.01 1.19 -6.31
C VAL A 173 -19.99 -0.29 -5.87
N GLN A 174 -20.82 -0.67 -4.90
CA GLN A 174 -20.94 -2.06 -4.45
C GLN A 174 -21.48 -2.96 -5.56
N GLY A 175 -22.53 -2.52 -6.26
CA GLY A 175 -23.05 -3.23 -7.43
C GLY A 175 -22.02 -3.39 -8.54
N HIS A 176 -21.21 -2.36 -8.75
CA HIS A 176 -20.11 -2.40 -9.71
C HIS A 176 -19.02 -3.41 -9.31
N VAL A 177 -18.60 -3.44 -8.06
CA VAL A 177 -17.63 -4.44 -7.55
C VAL A 177 -18.15 -5.85 -7.72
N ILE A 178 -19.42 -6.11 -7.42
CA ILE A 178 -20.07 -7.42 -7.62
C ILE A 178 -20.01 -7.84 -9.09
N SER A 179 -20.33 -6.90 -10.00
CA SER A 179 -20.25 -7.12 -11.44
C SER A 179 -18.83 -7.42 -11.94
N LEU A 180 -17.80 -6.76 -11.37
CA LEU A 180 -16.38 -7.02 -11.68
C LEU A 180 -15.96 -8.42 -11.23
N LEU A 181 -16.55 -8.93 -10.16
CA LEU A 181 -16.33 -10.29 -9.67
C LEU A 181 -17.08 -11.35 -10.49
N GLY A 182 -17.90 -10.95 -11.45
CA GLY A 182 -18.66 -11.86 -12.31
C GLY A 182 -20.00 -12.32 -11.73
N TYR A 183 -20.48 -11.65 -10.69
CA TYR A 183 -21.76 -11.99 -10.05
C TYR A 183 -22.83 -10.96 -10.37
N ALA A 184 -24.08 -11.41 -10.34
CA ALA A 184 -25.24 -10.51 -10.32
C ALA A 184 -25.52 -10.01 -8.90
N SER A 185 -26.12 -8.84 -8.78
CA SER A 185 -26.53 -8.28 -7.46
C SER A 185 -27.49 -9.20 -6.70
N ALA A 186 -28.17 -10.09 -7.40
CA ALA A 186 -29.03 -11.13 -6.82
C ALA A 186 -28.31 -12.09 -5.86
N ILE A 187 -26.95 -12.15 -5.88
CA ILE A 187 -26.19 -12.95 -4.90
C ILE A 187 -26.47 -12.52 -3.45
N TYR A 188 -26.90 -11.27 -3.26
CA TYR A 188 -27.33 -10.75 -1.95
C TYR A 188 -28.84 -10.86 -1.73
N ALA A 189 -29.60 -11.40 -2.68
CA ALA A 189 -30.99 -11.74 -2.43
C ALA A 189 -31.03 -12.87 -1.39
N VAL A 190 -31.65 -12.60 -0.25
CA VAL A 190 -31.83 -13.63 0.78
C VAL A 190 -32.83 -14.66 0.22
N PRO A 191 -32.48 -15.95 0.15
CA PRO A 191 -33.44 -16.97 -0.24
C PRO A 191 -34.67 -16.88 0.65
N HIS A 192 -35.87 -16.82 0.07
CA HIS A 192 -37.09 -17.02 0.84
C HIS A 192 -36.97 -18.37 1.55
N GLN A 193 -36.84 -18.36 2.87
CA GLN A 193 -37.03 -19.58 3.62
C GLN A 193 -38.52 -19.93 3.49
N ASN A 194 -38.79 -20.96 2.68
CA ASN A 194 -40.08 -21.60 2.73
C ASN A 194 -40.30 -22.01 4.18
N SER A 195 -41.24 -21.32 4.84
CA SER A 195 -41.79 -21.76 6.11
C SER A 195 -42.32 -23.18 5.92
N ARG A 196 -41.68 -24.13 6.60
CA ARG A 196 -42.27 -25.41 6.91
C ARG A 196 -42.97 -25.28 8.25
#